data_f194d2093c05c7328ed186aecf6c7f2d
#
_entry.id   f194d2093c05c7328ed186aecf6c7f2d
#
_cell.length_a   1.000
_cell.length_b   1.000
_cell.length_c   1.000
_cell.angle_alpha   90.00
_cell.angle_beta   90.00
_cell.angle_gamma   90.00
#
_symmetry.space_group_name_H-M   'P 1'
#
loop_
_entity.id
_entity.type
_entity.pdbx_description
1 polymer ?
#
loop_
_entity_poly.entity_id
_entity_poly.type
_entity_poly.pdbx_seq_one_letter_code
_entity_poly.pdbx_strand_id
1 'polypeptide(L)'
;DVYKRQAYAKAITAVEALELKNMLREEADQMDCVLKINSGAGGTESQDWASMLMRMYLRYAETHGYKATIANLQEGDEAGIKTCTIEISGDYAYGYLKGENGVHRLVRVSPYNAQGKRMTSFASVFVTPLVDDTIEVNIEPARMSWDTFRSGGAGGQNVNKVESGVRLRYQYKDPYTGEEEEILIENTETRDQPKNRENALRLLRSMLYDKELQHRMAEQAKVEAGKKKIEWGSQIRSYVFDDRRVKDHRTNFQTSDVNGVMDGKIDGFIKAYLMEFAGSGE
;
A
#
# COMPACT_ATOMS: atom_id res chain seq x y z
N ASP A 1 -20.18 35.81 -15.52
CA ASP A 1 -20.27 34.40 -15.82
C ASP A 1 -19.00 33.54 -15.63
N VAL A 2 -17.91 34.18 -15.20
CA VAL A 2 -16.65 33.50 -14.84
C VAL A 2 -16.88 32.58 -13.64
N TYR A 3 -17.63 32.97 -12.65
CA TYR A 3 -17.94 32.16 -11.47
C TYR A 3 -18.74 30.89 -11.78
N LYS A 4 -19.67 30.94 -12.73
CA LYS A 4 -20.41 29.75 -13.17
C LYS A 4 -19.51 28.76 -13.88
N ARG A 5 -18.60 29.24 -14.73
CA ARG A 5 -17.61 28.38 -15.40
C ARG A 5 -16.61 27.74 -14.44
N GLN A 6 -16.16 28.49 -13.43
CA GLN A 6 -15.27 27.97 -12.39
C GLN A 6 -15.97 26.94 -11.51
N ALA A 7 -17.23 27.21 -11.10
CA ALA A 7 -18.02 26.25 -10.32
C ALA A 7 -18.29 24.98 -11.11
N TYR A 8 -18.59 25.09 -12.40
CA TYR A 8 -18.80 23.95 -13.28
C TYR A 8 -17.52 23.12 -13.46
N ALA A 9 -16.38 23.76 -13.70
CA ALA A 9 -15.09 23.09 -13.79
C ALA A 9 -14.71 22.35 -12.50
N LYS A 10 -14.93 22.97 -11.34
CA LYS A 10 -14.73 22.33 -10.02
C LYS A 10 -15.64 21.12 -9.82
N ALA A 11 -16.90 21.22 -10.24
CA ALA A 11 -17.85 20.11 -10.13
C ALA A 11 -17.45 18.92 -11.02
N ILE A 12 -17.02 19.18 -12.26
CA ILE A 12 -16.53 18.13 -13.16
C ILE A 12 -15.30 17.45 -12.55
N THR A 13 -14.31 18.21 -12.07
CA THR A 13 -13.12 17.66 -11.45
C THR A 13 -13.47 16.79 -10.23
N ALA A 14 -14.42 17.23 -9.40
CA ALA A 14 -14.86 16.46 -8.25
C ALA A 14 -15.56 15.16 -8.64
N VAL A 15 -16.42 15.18 -9.66
CA VAL A 15 -17.10 13.98 -10.19
C VAL A 15 -16.09 12.99 -10.79
N GLU A 16 -15.14 13.46 -11.59
CA GLU A 16 -14.09 12.63 -12.16
C GLU A 16 -13.22 11.97 -11.09
N ALA A 17 -12.90 12.70 -10.02
CA ALA A 17 -12.16 12.17 -8.88
C ALA A 17 -12.94 11.07 -8.14
N LEU A 18 -14.25 11.24 -7.99
CA LEU A 18 -15.14 10.24 -7.38
C LEU A 18 -15.28 8.99 -8.26
N GLU A 19 -15.41 9.17 -9.57
CA GLU A 19 -15.46 8.05 -10.53
C GLU A 19 -14.17 7.24 -10.47
N LEU A 20 -13.02 7.89 -10.44
CA LEU A 20 -11.72 7.24 -10.32
C LEU A 20 -11.59 6.48 -9.01
N LYS A 21 -11.97 7.09 -7.90
CA LYS A 21 -11.96 6.45 -6.58
C LYS A 21 -12.91 5.25 -6.52
N ASN A 22 -14.04 5.31 -7.20
CA ASN A 22 -15.01 4.21 -7.25
C ASN A 22 -14.49 2.99 -8.05
N MET A 23 -13.45 3.15 -8.85
CA MET A 23 -12.76 2.04 -9.53
C MET A 23 -11.81 1.27 -8.62
N LEU A 24 -11.46 1.83 -7.46
CA LEU A 24 -10.57 1.23 -6.47
C LEU A 24 -11.38 0.35 -5.51
N ARG A 25 -11.72 -0.87 -5.94
CA ARG A 25 -12.62 -1.79 -5.24
C ARG A 25 -11.92 -2.92 -4.52
N GLU A 26 -10.65 -3.17 -4.83
CA GLU A 26 -9.88 -4.20 -4.14
C GLU A 26 -9.51 -3.74 -2.74
N GLU A 27 -9.47 -4.67 -1.80
CA GLU A 27 -9.13 -4.35 -0.41
C GLU A 27 -7.75 -3.72 -0.27
N ALA A 28 -6.76 -4.23 -1.00
CA ALA A 28 -5.41 -3.70 -1.00
C ALA A 28 -5.32 -2.25 -1.53
N ASP A 29 -6.28 -1.80 -2.34
CA ASP A 29 -6.27 -0.45 -2.92
C ASP A 29 -6.27 0.66 -1.86
N GLN A 30 -6.84 0.41 -0.69
CA GLN A 30 -6.87 1.35 0.43
C GLN A 30 -5.56 1.46 1.20
N MET A 31 -4.65 0.52 0.98
CA MET A 31 -3.39 0.46 1.73
C MET A 31 -2.41 1.54 1.30
N ASP A 32 -1.45 1.80 2.18
CA ASP A 32 -0.25 2.52 1.84
C ASP A 32 0.58 1.71 0.83
N CYS A 33 1.57 2.35 0.24
CA CYS A 33 2.32 1.82 -0.88
C CYS A 33 3.81 1.74 -0.57
N VAL A 34 4.44 0.64 -0.97
CA VAL A 34 5.90 0.52 -1.09
C VAL A 34 6.24 0.52 -2.57
N LEU A 35 7.09 1.43 -2.98
CA LEU A 35 7.55 1.58 -4.35
C LEU A 35 9.06 1.40 -4.39
N LYS A 36 9.51 0.35 -5.07
CA LYS A 36 10.92 0.02 -5.23
C LYS A 36 11.36 0.27 -6.66
N ILE A 37 12.42 1.06 -6.82
CA ILE A 37 13.03 1.38 -8.11
C ILE A 37 14.39 0.70 -8.19
N ASN A 38 14.65 -0.01 -9.27
CA ASN A 38 15.97 -0.59 -9.56
C ASN A 38 16.44 -0.11 -10.94
N SER A 39 17.67 0.37 -11.01
CA SER A 39 18.30 0.66 -12.30
C SER A 39 18.50 -0.60 -13.13
N GLY A 40 18.30 -0.49 -14.43
CA GLY A 40 18.61 -1.56 -15.37
C GLY A 40 20.10 -1.63 -15.69
N ALA A 41 20.46 -2.52 -16.59
CA ALA A 41 21.81 -2.55 -17.17
C ALA A 41 22.07 -1.25 -17.96
N GLY A 42 23.28 -0.72 -17.92
CA GLY A 42 23.66 0.49 -18.63
C GLY A 42 24.47 1.51 -17.83
N GLY A 43 24.91 1.16 -16.64
CA GLY A 43 25.81 1.98 -15.83
C GLY A 43 25.19 3.31 -15.40
N THR A 44 25.97 4.39 -15.47
CA THR A 44 25.60 5.72 -14.96
C THR A 44 24.30 6.26 -15.58
N GLU A 45 24.04 6.04 -16.86
CA GLU A 45 22.83 6.55 -17.53
C GLU A 45 21.56 5.90 -16.95
N SER A 46 21.55 4.60 -16.71
CA SER A 46 20.39 3.92 -16.11
C SER A 46 20.23 4.23 -14.62
N GLN A 47 21.35 4.48 -13.93
CA GLN A 47 21.34 4.92 -12.53
C GLN A 47 20.78 6.35 -12.39
N ASP A 48 21.09 7.24 -13.33
CA ASP A 48 20.51 8.58 -13.39
C ASP A 48 19.00 8.50 -13.71
N TRP A 49 18.61 7.63 -14.64
CA TRP A 49 17.21 7.39 -14.95
C TRP A 49 16.41 6.93 -13.72
N ALA A 50 16.93 5.99 -12.97
CA ALA A 50 16.31 5.55 -11.72
C ALA A 50 16.16 6.70 -10.71
N SER A 51 17.13 7.58 -10.59
CA SER A 51 17.07 8.80 -9.77
C SER A 51 15.97 9.76 -10.25
N MET A 52 15.81 9.92 -11.56
CA MET A 52 14.75 10.75 -12.14
C MET A 52 13.36 10.19 -11.83
N LEU A 53 13.17 8.87 -11.90
CA LEU A 53 11.92 8.22 -11.51
C LEU A 53 11.61 8.39 -10.03
N MET A 54 12.63 8.25 -9.18
CA MET A 54 12.49 8.51 -7.74
C MET A 54 11.96 9.92 -7.50
N ARG A 55 12.55 10.93 -8.12
CA ARG A 55 12.11 12.31 -8.01
C ARG A 55 10.67 12.48 -8.52
N MET A 56 10.32 11.86 -9.62
CA MET A 56 8.97 11.90 -10.20
C MET A 56 7.92 11.40 -9.19
N TYR A 57 8.15 10.26 -8.55
CA TYR A 57 7.21 9.72 -7.58
C TYR A 57 7.18 10.50 -6.27
N LEU A 58 8.31 11.05 -5.82
CA LEU A 58 8.32 11.94 -4.65
C LEU A 58 7.53 13.23 -4.91
N ARG A 59 7.64 13.79 -6.10
CA ARG A 59 6.86 14.97 -6.52
C ARG A 59 5.36 14.66 -6.64
N TYR A 60 5.02 13.49 -7.19
CA TYR A 60 3.64 13.03 -7.21
C TYR A 60 3.05 12.94 -5.81
N ALA A 61 3.76 12.32 -4.89
CA ALA A 61 3.34 12.19 -3.50
C ALA A 61 3.13 13.55 -2.84
N GLU A 62 4.07 14.47 -3.00
CA GLU A 62 3.99 15.84 -2.48
C GLU A 62 2.75 16.58 -3.00
N THR A 63 2.52 16.54 -4.31
CA THR A 63 1.39 17.23 -4.96
C THR A 63 0.03 16.68 -4.51
N HIS A 64 -0.05 15.38 -4.19
CA HIS A 64 -1.29 14.72 -3.77
C HIS A 64 -1.46 14.66 -2.25
N GLY A 65 -0.57 15.30 -1.49
CA GLY A 65 -0.66 15.34 -0.03
C GLY A 65 -0.32 14.01 0.65
N TYR A 66 0.38 13.12 -0.04
CA TYR A 66 0.90 11.89 0.54
C TYR A 66 2.18 12.14 1.32
N LYS A 67 2.39 11.35 2.37
CA LYS A 67 3.66 11.29 3.07
C LYS A 67 4.56 10.28 2.37
N ALA A 68 5.70 10.73 1.86
CA ALA A 68 6.71 9.88 1.26
C ALA A 68 7.96 9.81 2.14
N THR A 69 8.44 8.60 2.39
CA THR A 69 9.66 8.34 3.17
C THR A 69 10.57 7.41 2.39
N ILE A 70 11.83 7.80 2.22
CA ILE A 70 12.84 6.94 1.62
C ILE A 70 13.32 5.96 2.69
N ALA A 71 12.92 4.69 2.56
CA ALA A 71 13.26 3.63 3.52
C ALA A 71 14.64 3.03 3.24
N ASN A 72 15.06 2.99 1.97
CA ASN A 72 16.36 2.50 1.55
C ASN A 72 16.82 3.24 0.29
N LEU A 73 18.10 3.56 0.23
CA LEU A 73 18.74 4.22 -0.90
C LEU A 73 20.13 3.67 -1.09
N GLN A 74 20.42 3.16 -2.27
CA GLN A 74 21.76 2.81 -2.70
C GLN A 74 22.15 3.71 -3.85
N GLU A 75 23.12 4.56 -3.62
CA GLU A 75 23.64 5.49 -4.63
C GLU A 75 24.37 4.77 -5.76
N GLY A 76 24.40 5.40 -6.92
CA GLY A 76 25.20 4.97 -8.06
C GLY A 76 26.69 5.20 -7.84
N ASP A 77 27.50 4.61 -8.70
CA ASP A 77 28.97 4.72 -8.56
C ASP A 77 29.49 6.12 -8.90
N GLU A 78 28.91 6.79 -9.89
CA GLU A 78 29.29 8.13 -10.32
C GLU A 78 28.14 9.13 -10.18
N ALA A 79 26.92 8.70 -10.48
CA ALA A 79 25.71 9.51 -10.39
C ALA A 79 24.47 8.60 -10.27
N GLY A 80 23.34 9.19 -9.86
CA GLY A 80 22.07 8.49 -9.77
C GLY A 80 22.00 7.48 -8.63
N ILE A 81 21.13 6.48 -8.79
CA ILE A 81 20.89 5.44 -7.79
C ILE A 81 20.86 4.05 -8.42
N LYS A 82 21.33 3.05 -7.69
CA LYS A 82 21.19 1.63 -8.05
C LYS A 82 19.82 1.10 -7.68
N THR A 83 19.40 1.40 -6.47
CA THR A 83 18.08 1.00 -5.94
C THR A 83 17.58 2.02 -4.93
N CYS A 84 16.26 2.12 -4.85
CA CYS A 84 15.58 2.99 -3.90
C CYS A 84 14.26 2.33 -3.48
N THR A 85 13.92 2.43 -2.20
CA THR A 85 12.62 2.02 -1.67
C THR A 85 11.94 3.22 -1.05
N ILE A 86 10.75 3.55 -1.52
CA ILE A 86 9.94 4.66 -1.03
C ILE A 86 8.66 4.10 -0.41
N GLU A 87 8.36 4.50 0.81
CA GLU A 87 7.07 4.25 1.46
C GLU A 87 6.18 5.48 1.27
N ILE A 88 5.02 5.29 0.67
CA ILE A 88 4.06 6.36 0.39
C ILE A 88 2.78 6.07 1.15
N SER A 89 2.46 6.94 2.10
CA SER A 89 1.29 6.83 2.97
C SER A 89 0.25 7.87 2.64
N GLY A 90 -0.97 7.44 2.52
CA GLY A 90 -2.12 8.30 2.25
C GLY A 90 -3.31 7.52 1.69
N ASP A 91 -4.38 8.24 1.45
CA ASP A 91 -5.67 7.69 1.02
C ASP A 91 -5.54 7.00 -0.35
N TYR A 92 -5.74 5.68 -0.39
CA TYR A 92 -5.64 4.85 -1.59
C TYR A 92 -4.29 4.92 -2.33
N ALA A 93 -3.19 5.13 -1.60
CA ALA A 93 -1.87 5.27 -2.21
C ALA A 93 -1.50 4.07 -3.09
N TYR A 94 -1.69 2.86 -2.60
CA TYR A 94 -1.46 1.65 -3.40
C TYR A 94 -2.40 1.56 -4.60
N GLY A 95 -3.68 1.80 -4.41
CA GLY A 95 -4.68 1.71 -5.49
C GLY A 95 -4.37 2.61 -6.68
N TYR A 96 -3.94 3.84 -6.43
CA TYR A 96 -3.54 4.77 -7.51
C TYR A 96 -2.21 4.39 -8.16
N LEU A 97 -1.24 3.90 -7.40
CA LEU A 97 0.12 3.65 -7.88
C LEU A 97 0.37 2.22 -8.37
N LYS A 98 -0.53 1.28 -8.12
CA LYS A 98 -0.34 -0.14 -8.51
C LYS A 98 -0.06 -0.34 -10.00
N GLY A 99 -0.60 0.52 -10.83
CA GLY A 99 -0.40 0.49 -12.28
C GLY A 99 0.99 0.93 -12.74
N GLU A 100 1.80 1.51 -11.86
CA GLU A 100 3.16 1.92 -12.18
C GLU A 100 4.17 0.77 -12.15
N ASN A 101 3.74 -0.40 -11.70
CA ASN A 101 4.55 -1.61 -11.65
C ASN A 101 4.97 -2.07 -13.05
N GLY A 102 6.25 -2.18 -13.29
CA GLY A 102 6.81 -2.63 -14.55
C GLY A 102 8.11 -1.95 -14.93
N VAL A 103 8.51 -2.11 -16.19
CA VAL A 103 9.74 -1.52 -16.73
C VAL A 103 9.42 -0.20 -17.41
N HIS A 104 10.18 0.84 -17.06
CA HIS A 104 10.11 2.18 -17.62
C HIS A 104 11.34 2.45 -18.48
N ARG A 105 11.10 2.87 -19.74
CA ARG A 105 12.13 3.09 -20.75
C ARG A 105 12.37 4.58 -20.96
N LEU A 106 13.63 5.01 -20.85
CA LEU A 106 14.07 6.36 -21.19
C LEU A 106 14.82 6.35 -22.52
N VAL A 107 14.47 7.27 -23.40
CA VAL A 107 15.23 7.58 -24.62
C VAL A 107 15.56 9.06 -24.63
N ARG A 108 16.87 9.38 -24.62
CA ARG A 108 17.37 10.75 -24.68
C ARG A 108 18.79 10.81 -25.21
N VAL A 109 19.23 12.02 -25.59
CA VAL A 109 20.66 12.30 -25.72
C VAL A 109 21.25 12.33 -24.30
N SER A 110 22.19 11.41 -24.03
CA SER A 110 22.74 11.25 -22.68
C SER A 110 23.71 12.36 -22.34
N PRO A 111 23.57 13.01 -21.17
CA PRO A 111 24.56 13.96 -20.68
C PRO A 111 25.88 13.30 -20.25
N TYR A 112 25.89 11.97 -20.08
CA TYR A 112 27.08 11.18 -19.69
C TYR A 112 27.83 10.61 -20.91
N ASN A 113 27.32 10.80 -22.12
CA ASN A 113 27.97 10.35 -23.34
C ASN A 113 28.69 11.51 -24.01
N ALA A 114 30.04 11.46 -24.06
CA ALA A 114 30.87 12.51 -24.63
C ALA A 114 30.60 12.76 -26.13
N GLN A 115 30.05 11.78 -26.85
CA GLN A 115 29.72 11.88 -28.28
C GLN A 115 28.29 12.42 -28.51
N GLY A 116 27.55 12.72 -27.46
CA GLY A 116 26.17 13.21 -27.56
C GLY A 116 25.21 12.24 -28.25
N LYS A 117 25.42 10.94 -28.12
CA LYS A 117 24.58 9.91 -28.71
C LYS A 117 23.25 9.76 -27.99
N ARG A 118 22.23 9.47 -28.78
CA ARG A 118 20.91 9.04 -28.26
C ARG A 118 21.04 7.68 -27.61
N MET A 119 20.66 7.59 -26.32
CA MET A 119 20.79 6.39 -25.49
C MET A 119 19.42 5.91 -25.03
N THR A 120 19.31 4.61 -24.81
CA THR A 120 18.12 3.97 -24.22
C THR A 120 18.49 3.34 -22.89
N SER A 121 17.74 3.65 -21.85
CA SER A 121 17.93 3.13 -20.51
C SER A 121 16.64 2.58 -19.95
N PHE A 122 16.77 1.61 -19.06
CA PHE A 122 15.65 0.96 -18.40
C PHE A 122 15.78 1.05 -16.88
N ALA A 123 14.66 1.16 -16.22
CA ALA A 123 14.54 0.98 -14.78
C ALA A 123 13.26 0.24 -14.47
N SER A 124 13.28 -0.62 -13.45
CA SER A 124 12.10 -1.31 -12.98
C SER A 124 11.49 -0.59 -11.80
N VAL A 125 10.16 -0.52 -11.78
CA VAL A 125 9.37 -0.05 -10.66
C VAL A 125 8.52 -1.21 -10.16
N PHE A 126 8.67 -1.56 -8.90
CA PHE A 126 7.91 -2.60 -8.24
C PHE A 126 7.06 -1.97 -7.14
N VAL A 127 5.74 -2.12 -7.24
CA VAL A 127 4.78 -1.48 -6.34
C VAL A 127 4.04 -2.56 -5.57
N THR A 128 4.08 -2.49 -4.24
CA THR A 128 3.40 -3.42 -3.34
C THR A 128 2.63 -2.64 -2.27
N PRO A 129 1.55 -3.23 -1.70
CA PRO A 129 0.92 -2.62 -0.54
C PRO A 129 1.85 -2.68 0.67
N LEU A 130 1.81 -1.63 1.48
CA LEU A 130 2.48 -1.59 2.77
C LEU A 130 1.51 -2.03 3.84
N VAL A 131 1.86 -3.06 4.61
CA VAL A 131 1.07 -3.49 5.75
C VAL A 131 1.23 -2.47 6.88
N ASP A 132 0.11 -1.84 7.24
CA ASP A 132 0.02 -0.99 8.41
C ASP A 132 -0.18 -1.88 9.65
N ASP A 133 0.74 -1.80 10.61
CA ASP A 133 0.67 -2.44 11.92
C ASP A 133 -0.11 -1.62 12.95
N THR A 134 -0.51 -0.40 12.58
CA THR A 134 -1.41 0.44 13.39
C THR A 134 -2.84 -0.09 13.26
N ILE A 135 -3.18 -1.04 14.14
CA ILE A 135 -4.49 -1.69 14.14
C ILE A 135 -5.26 -1.24 15.38
N GLU A 136 -6.43 -0.63 15.13
CA GLU A 136 -7.39 -0.35 16.20
C GLU A 136 -8.28 -1.58 16.40
N VAL A 137 -8.27 -2.11 17.62
CA VAL A 137 -9.11 -3.22 18.02
C VAL A 137 -10.36 -2.68 18.71
N ASN A 138 -11.52 -2.95 18.14
CA ASN A 138 -12.81 -2.62 18.72
C ASN A 138 -13.45 -3.91 19.30
N ILE A 139 -13.64 -3.93 20.61
CA ILE A 139 -14.34 -5.01 21.31
C ILE A 139 -15.77 -4.54 21.57
N GLU A 140 -16.74 -5.24 20.96
CA GLU A 140 -18.16 -4.96 21.17
C GLU A 140 -18.67 -5.62 22.45
N PRO A 141 -19.09 -4.85 23.48
CA PRO A 141 -19.57 -5.42 24.74
C PRO A 141 -20.76 -6.35 24.58
N ALA A 142 -21.61 -6.10 23.59
CA ALA A 142 -22.78 -6.93 23.30
C ALA A 142 -22.44 -8.35 22.83
N ARG A 143 -21.21 -8.56 22.35
CA ARG A 143 -20.71 -9.86 21.89
C ARG A 143 -19.92 -10.62 22.94
N MET A 144 -19.76 -10.04 24.14
CA MET A 144 -19.06 -10.65 25.29
C MET A 144 -20.03 -11.26 26.28
N SER A 145 -19.66 -12.43 26.80
CA SER A 145 -20.27 -13.02 27.97
C SER A 145 -19.20 -13.51 28.97
N TRP A 146 -19.51 -13.43 30.23
CA TRP A 146 -18.61 -13.76 31.30
C TRP A 146 -19.17 -14.83 32.22
N ASP A 147 -18.35 -15.82 32.54
CA ASP A 147 -18.62 -16.80 33.57
C ASP A 147 -17.49 -16.76 34.62
N THR A 148 -17.82 -17.05 35.85
CA THR A 148 -16.83 -17.23 36.89
C THR A 148 -16.79 -18.69 37.36
N PHE A 149 -15.62 -19.15 37.70
CA PHE A 149 -15.44 -20.51 38.17
C PHE A 149 -14.35 -20.61 39.24
N ARG A 150 -14.36 -21.72 39.96
CA ARG A 150 -13.31 -22.00 40.93
C ARG A 150 -12.09 -22.58 40.27
N SER A 151 -10.93 -21.95 40.47
CA SER A 151 -9.68 -22.50 39.98
C SER A 151 -9.36 -23.77 40.74
N GLY A 152 -9.39 -24.93 40.07
CA GLY A 152 -8.99 -26.21 40.67
C GLY A 152 -7.48 -26.25 40.88
N GLY A 153 -7.06 -26.32 42.15
CA GLY A 153 -5.66 -26.51 42.54
C GLY A 153 -5.57 -27.51 43.67
N ALA A 154 -4.63 -28.43 43.60
CA ALA A 154 -4.33 -29.35 44.68
C ALA A 154 -3.71 -28.60 45.87
N GLY A 155 -4.47 -28.32 46.89
CA GLY A 155 -3.91 -27.83 48.15
C GLY A 155 -4.80 -26.96 49.02
N GLY A 156 -5.13 -27.44 50.17
CA GLY A 156 -5.53 -26.71 51.37
C GLY A 156 -6.99 -26.30 51.49
N GLN A 157 -7.54 -26.45 52.71
CA GLN A 157 -8.98 -26.26 53.05
C GLN A 157 -9.59 -24.86 52.79
N ASN A 158 -8.80 -23.85 52.38
CA ASN A 158 -9.27 -22.49 52.09
C ASN A 158 -9.31 -22.09 50.60
N VAL A 159 -8.81 -22.93 49.71
CA VAL A 159 -8.73 -22.64 48.27
C VAL A 159 -10.08 -22.80 47.57
N ASN A 160 -11.04 -23.52 48.17
CA ASN A 160 -12.31 -23.92 47.58
C ASN A 160 -13.45 -22.92 47.72
N LYS A 161 -13.26 -21.76 48.32
CA LYS A 161 -14.36 -20.83 48.65
C LYS A 161 -14.45 -19.60 47.72
N VAL A 162 -13.45 -19.29 46.93
CA VAL A 162 -13.42 -18.06 46.11
C VAL A 162 -13.42 -18.43 44.63
N GLU A 163 -14.43 -17.96 43.95
CA GLU A 163 -14.51 -18.05 42.46
C GLU A 163 -13.70 -16.92 41.87
N SER A 164 -12.39 -17.11 41.73
CA SER A 164 -11.49 -16.11 41.14
C SER A 164 -11.24 -16.32 39.64
N GLY A 165 -11.45 -17.54 39.16
CA GLY A 165 -11.30 -17.85 37.73
C GLY A 165 -12.39 -17.18 36.88
N VAL A 166 -12.02 -16.64 35.73
CA VAL A 166 -12.93 -16.02 34.80
C VAL A 166 -12.86 -16.71 33.44
N ARG A 167 -14.01 -16.81 32.80
CA ARG A 167 -14.16 -17.33 31.47
C ARG A 167 -14.84 -16.26 30.63
N LEU A 168 -14.15 -15.76 29.60
CA LEU A 168 -14.64 -14.83 28.62
C LEU A 168 -15.03 -15.58 27.34
N ARG A 169 -16.24 -15.39 26.90
CA ARG A 169 -16.71 -15.85 25.59
C ARG A 169 -16.97 -14.64 24.72
N TYR A 170 -16.36 -14.57 23.57
CA TYR A 170 -16.55 -13.51 22.59
C TYR A 170 -17.02 -14.09 21.27
N GLN A 171 -18.16 -13.62 20.79
CA GLN A 171 -18.66 -14.00 19.47
C GLN A 171 -18.01 -13.11 18.42
N TYR A 172 -16.88 -13.60 17.92
CA TYR A 172 -16.15 -12.91 16.86
C TYR A 172 -16.86 -13.10 15.53
N LYS A 173 -17.07 -12.00 14.82
CA LYS A 173 -17.50 -12.00 13.44
C LYS A 173 -16.39 -11.46 12.56
N ASP A 174 -15.93 -12.27 11.63
CA ASP A 174 -14.91 -11.84 10.67
C ASP A 174 -15.49 -10.71 9.79
N PRO A 175 -14.91 -9.51 9.81
CA PRO A 175 -15.41 -8.37 9.03
C PRO A 175 -15.28 -8.55 7.52
N TYR A 176 -14.46 -9.50 7.06
CA TYR A 176 -14.18 -9.74 5.65
C TYR A 176 -15.00 -10.88 5.07
N THR A 177 -15.14 -11.97 5.81
CA THR A 177 -15.87 -13.16 5.35
C THR A 177 -17.30 -13.25 5.91
N GLY A 178 -17.57 -12.57 7.03
CA GLY A 178 -18.81 -12.66 7.75
C GLY A 178 -18.97 -13.94 8.57
N GLU A 179 -17.96 -14.81 8.58
CA GLU A 179 -17.95 -16.01 9.41
C GLU A 179 -17.91 -15.66 10.89
N GLU A 180 -18.65 -16.45 11.68
CA GLU A 180 -18.73 -16.26 13.12
C GLU A 180 -18.03 -17.41 13.83
N GLU A 181 -17.23 -17.08 14.85
CA GLU A 181 -16.56 -18.03 15.72
C GLU A 181 -16.63 -17.59 17.19
N GLU A 182 -16.65 -18.55 18.09
CA GLU A 182 -16.57 -18.27 19.52
C GLU A 182 -15.10 -18.29 19.95
N ILE A 183 -14.61 -17.18 20.52
CA ILE A 183 -13.33 -17.11 21.18
C ILE A 183 -13.54 -17.31 22.67
N LEU A 184 -12.92 -18.35 23.22
CA LEU A 184 -12.98 -18.70 24.64
C LEU A 184 -11.64 -18.40 25.31
N ILE A 185 -11.66 -17.56 26.34
CA ILE A 185 -10.48 -17.23 27.12
C ILE A 185 -10.76 -17.50 28.59
N GLU A 186 -9.92 -18.32 29.21
CA GLU A 186 -9.92 -18.58 30.63
C GLU A 186 -8.70 -17.93 31.29
N ASN A 187 -8.90 -17.28 32.41
CA ASN A 187 -7.80 -16.72 33.19
C ASN A 187 -7.96 -17.03 34.69
N THR A 188 -6.91 -17.60 35.25
CA THR A 188 -6.81 -18.00 36.64
C THR A 188 -5.48 -17.56 37.28
N GLU A 189 -4.79 -16.62 36.65
CA GLU A 189 -3.43 -16.21 37.06
C GLU A 189 -3.36 -15.67 38.49
N THR A 190 -4.43 -15.01 38.93
CA THR A 190 -4.47 -14.38 40.24
C THR A 190 -5.67 -14.86 41.05
N ARG A 191 -5.66 -14.53 42.36
CA ARG A 191 -6.81 -14.74 43.23
C ARG A 191 -7.81 -13.58 43.22
N ASP A 192 -7.52 -12.56 42.42
CA ASP A 192 -8.34 -11.37 42.23
C ASP A 192 -9.14 -11.50 40.92
N GLN A 193 -10.45 -11.67 41.02
CA GLN A 193 -11.35 -11.83 39.90
C GLN A 193 -11.33 -10.60 38.95
N PRO A 194 -11.40 -9.34 39.43
CA PRO A 194 -11.29 -8.17 38.56
C PRO A 194 -9.99 -8.15 37.75
N LYS A 195 -8.87 -8.52 38.33
CA LYS A 195 -7.58 -8.58 37.64
C LYS A 195 -7.55 -9.69 36.59
N ASN A 196 -8.16 -10.84 36.84
CA ASN A 196 -8.30 -11.91 35.86
C ASN A 196 -9.20 -11.50 34.72
N ARG A 197 -10.24 -10.70 34.95
CA ARG A 197 -11.06 -10.10 33.86
C ARG A 197 -10.24 -9.14 32.99
N GLU A 198 -9.45 -8.29 33.61
CA GLU A 198 -8.57 -7.36 32.89
C GLU A 198 -7.54 -8.13 32.05
N ASN A 199 -6.94 -9.19 32.59
CA ASN A 199 -6.02 -10.05 31.85
C ASN A 199 -6.71 -10.76 30.69
N ALA A 200 -7.93 -11.25 30.85
CA ALA A 200 -8.69 -11.88 29.77
C ALA A 200 -9.04 -10.90 28.65
N LEU A 201 -9.41 -9.66 28.97
CA LEU A 201 -9.65 -8.61 27.99
C LEU A 201 -8.40 -8.25 27.22
N ARG A 202 -7.26 -8.18 27.89
CA ARG A 202 -5.96 -7.93 27.25
C ARG A 202 -5.60 -9.03 26.25
N LEU A 203 -5.83 -10.30 26.63
CA LEU A 203 -5.62 -11.44 25.74
C LEU A 203 -6.57 -11.41 24.54
N LEU A 204 -7.84 -11.11 24.74
CA LEU A 204 -8.80 -10.95 23.66
C LEU A 204 -8.36 -9.87 22.68
N ARG A 205 -7.93 -8.72 23.19
CA ARG A 205 -7.43 -7.61 22.35
C ARG A 205 -6.24 -8.03 21.51
N SER A 206 -5.30 -8.77 22.10
CA SER A 206 -4.14 -9.32 21.37
C SER A 206 -4.57 -10.31 20.29
N MET A 207 -5.52 -11.19 20.56
CA MET A 207 -6.01 -12.17 19.58
C MET A 207 -6.72 -11.48 18.40
N LEU A 208 -7.53 -10.47 18.66
CA LEU A 208 -8.19 -9.70 17.61
C LEU A 208 -7.20 -8.88 16.79
N TYR A 209 -6.18 -8.32 17.42
CA TYR A 209 -5.06 -7.64 16.74
C TYR A 209 -4.34 -8.60 15.82
N ASP A 210 -3.98 -9.78 16.28
CA ASP A 210 -3.27 -10.79 15.48
C ASP A 210 -4.11 -11.26 14.27
N LYS A 211 -5.41 -11.44 14.44
CA LYS A 211 -6.31 -11.80 13.35
C LYS A 211 -6.31 -10.75 12.24
N GLU A 212 -6.43 -9.47 12.58
CA GLU A 212 -6.40 -8.37 11.63
C GLU A 212 -5.02 -8.27 10.96
N LEU A 213 -3.93 -8.39 11.71
CA LEU A 213 -2.58 -8.35 11.17
C LEU A 213 -2.34 -9.49 10.17
N GLN A 214 -2.74 -10.71 10.52
CA GLN A 214 -2.64 -11.87 9.61
C GLN A 214 -3.44 -11.68 8.33
N HIS A 215 -4.64 -11.10 8.42
CA HIS A 215 -5.45 -10.79 7.25
C HIS A 215 -4.74 -9.81 6.33
N ARG A 216 -4.21 -8.71 6.85
CA ARG A 216 -3.46 -7.70 6.07
C ARG A 216 -2.21 -8.29 5.42
N MET A 217 -1.46 -9.12 6.15
CA MET A 217 -0.29 -9.80 5.60
C MET A 217 -0.64 -10.81 4.50
N ALA A 218 -1.75 -11.54 4.65
CA ALA A 218 -2.22 -12.46 3.64
C ALA A 218 -2.67 -11.73 2.36
N GLU A 219 -3.33 -10.59 2.49
CA GLU A 219 -3.71 -9.76 1.35
C GLU A 219 -2.49 -9.20 0.61
N GLN A 220 -1.49 -8.71 1.34
CA GLN A 220 -0.22 -8.30 0.76
C GLN A 220 0.45 -9.44 -0.01
N ALA A 221 0.56 -10.62 0.60
CA ALA A 221 1.18 -11.78 -0.02
C ALA A 221 0.42 -12.23 -1.28
N LYS A 222 -0.90 -12.16 -1.28
CA LYS A 222 -1.75 -12.46 -2.44
C LYS A 222 -1.49 -11.50 -3.61
N VAL A 223 -1.37 -10.20 -3.32
CA VAL A 223 -1.05 -9.19 -4.33
C VAL A 223 0.36 -9.40 -4.89
N GLU A 224 1.34 -9.66 -4.03
CA GLU A 224 2.73 -9.94 -4.45
C GLU A 224 2.82 -11.19 -5.32
N ALA A 225 2.12 -12.27 -4.95
CA ALA A 225 2.09 -13.52 -5.72
C ALA A 225 1.40 -13.35 -7.08
N GLY A 226 0.40 -12.49 -7.18
CA GLY A 226 -0.29 -12.17 -8.45
C GLY A 226 0.55 -11.33 -9.41
N LYS A 227 1.63 -10.71 -8.97
CA LYS A 227 2.53 -9.93 -9.82
C LYS A 227 3.47 -10.84 -10.59
N LYS A 228 3.37 -10.79 -11.90
CA LYS A 228 4.31 -11.47 -12.78
C LYS A 228 5.72 -10.91 -12.56
N LYS A 229 6.72 -11.79 -12.66
CA LYS A 229 8.12 -11.39 -12.67
C LYS A 229 8.33 -10.29 -13.71
N ILE A 230 9.02 -9.22 -13.32
CA ILE A 230 9.31 -8.11 -14.23
C ILE A 230 10.27 -8.60 -15.33
N GLU A 231 9.78 -8.60 -16.56
CA GLU A 231 10.56 -8.96 -17.74
C GLU A 231 11.13 -7.69 -18.38
N TRP A 232 12.46 -7.56 -18.42
CA TRP A 232 13.14 -6.39 -18.96
C TRP A 232 12.84 -6.13 -20.47
N GLY A 233 12.39 -7.14 -21.18
CA GLY A 233 11.97 -7.02 -22.56
C GLY A 233 10.59 -6.38 -22.77
N SER A 234 9.78 -6.25 -21.71
CA SER A 234 8.41 -5.75 -21.78
C SER A 234 8.27 -4.46 -21.01
N GLN A 235 8.35 -3.34 -21.70
CA GLN A 235 8.19 -2.02 -21.09
C GLN A 235 6.71 -1.63 -21.00
N ILE A 236 6.32 -1.02 -19.88
CA ILE A 236 4.98 -0.46 -19.72
C ILE A 236 4.87 0.96 -20.27
N ARG A 237 5.95 1.74 -20.19
CA ARG A 237 5.96 3.15 -20.58
C ARG A 237 7.30 3.57 -21.15
N SER A 238 7.28 4.39 -22.20
CA SER A 238 8.45 5.00 -22.79
C SER A 238 8.43 6.51 -22.62
N TYR A 239 9.56 7.05 -22.20
CA TYR A 239 9.82 8.47 -22.00
C TYR A 239 10.85 8.91 -23.03
N VAL A 240 10.42 9.56 -24.09
CA VAL A 240 11.27 9.97 -25.21
C VAL A 240 11.41 11.49 -25.19
N PHE A 241 12.55 11.97 -24.70
CA PHE A 241 12.75 13.39 -24.39
C PHE A 241 12.94 14.24 -25.61
N ASP A 242 13.71 13.78 -26.59
CA ASP A 242 13.95 14.48 -27.84
C ASP A 242 12.69 14.59 -28.72
N ASP A 243 11.85 13.58 -28.74
CA ASP A 243 10.55 13.61 -29.42
C ASP A 243 9.44 14.29 -28.59
N ARG A 244 9.75 14.69 -27.35
CA ARG A 244 8.81 15.29 -26.41
C ARG A 244 7.54 14.45 -26.24
N ARG A 245 7.70 13.17 -25.94
CA ARG A 245 6.60 12.23 -25.80
C ARG A 245 6.83 11.27 -24.63
N VAL A 246 5.80 11.10 -23.83
CA VAL A 246 5.69 10.01 -22.85
C VAL A 246 4.46 9.20 -23.21
N LYS A 247 4.63 7.91 -23.45
CA LYS A 247 3.55 7.00 -23.86
C LYS A 247 3.53 5.73 -23.04
N ASP A 248 2.35 5.41 -22.51
CA ASP A 248 2.06 4.12 -21.91
C ASP A 248 1.62 3.12 -22.97
N HIS A 249 2.33 2.01 -23.09
CA HIS A 249 2.07 1.00 -24.13
C HIS A 249 0.85 0.13 -23.84
N ARG A 250 0.39 0.11 -22.59
CA ARG A 250 -0.77 -0.71 -22.17
C ARG A 250 -2.09 -0.03 -22.51
N THR A 251 -2.16 1.27 -22.34
CA THR A 251 -3.38 2.08 -22.51
C THR A 251 -3.37 2.97 -23.74
N ASN A 252 -2.21 3.12 -24.39
CA ASN A 252 -1.95 4.09 -25.46
C ASN A 252 -2.09 5.56 -25.03
N PHE A 253 -2.26 5.83 -23.72
CA PHE A 253 -2.24 7.21 -23.23
C PHE A 253 -0.86 7.83 -23.44
N GLN A 254 -0.83 9.03 -23.97
CA GLN A 254 0.42 9.76 -24.23
C GLN A 254 0.26 11.25 -23.98
N THR A 255 1.37 11.90 -23.66
CA THR A 255 1.45 13.35 -23.49
C THR A 255 2.76 13.89 -24.05
N SER A 256 2.75 15.14 -24.51
CA SER A 256 3.95 15.87 -24.90
C SER A 256 4.58 16.67 -23.76
N ASP A 257 3.92 16.75 -22.61
CA ASP A 257 4.40 17.45 -21.40
C ASP A 257 5.40 16.60 -20.63
N VAL A 258 6.57 16.36 -21.21
CA VAL A 258 7.63 15.56 -20.62
C VAL A 258 8.08 16.13 -19.28
N ASN A 259 8.29 17.43 -19.20
CA ASN A 259 8.73 18.09 -17.96
C ASN A 259 7.67 17.96 -16.86
N GLY A 260 6.41 18.12 -17.18
CA GLY A 260 5.31 17.93 -16.23
C GLY A 260 5.27 16.50 -15.70
N VAL A 261 5.43 15.50 -16.56
CA VAL A 261 5.49 14.09 -16.14
C VAL A 261 6.65 13.87 -15.19
N MET A 262 7.84 14.35 -15.52
CA MET A 262 9.03 14.19 -14.65
C MET A 262 8.92 14.97 -13.34
N ASP A 263 8.06 15.97 -13.28
CA ASP A 263 7.69 16.70 -12.04
C ASP A 263 6.51 16.07 -11.28
N GLY A 264 6.08 14.88 -11.66
CA GLY A 264 5.07 14.10 -10.96
C GLY A 264 3.65 14.18 -11.53
N LYS A 265 3.42 14.84 -12.65
CA LYS A 265 2.11 14.89 -13.31
C LYS A 265 1.83 13.60 -14.10
N ILE A 266 1.59 12.53 -13.36
CA ILE A 266 1.32 11.20 -13.94
C ILE A 266 -0.15 10.78 -13.80
N ASP A 267 -1.03 11.68 -13.39
CA ASP A 267 -2.46 11.40 -13.14
C ASP A 267 -3.17 10.87 -14.37
N GLY A 268 -2.85 11.38 -15.55
CA GLY A 268 -3.43 10.91 -16.82
C GLY A 268 -3.09 9.44 -17.11
N PHE A 269 -1.88 9.01 -16.82
CA PHE A 269 -1.46 7.61 -16.93
C PHE A 269 -2.16 6.71 -15.92
N ILE A 270 -2.27 7.17 -14.68
CA ILE A 270 -2.97 6.46 -13.60
C ILE A 270 -4.44 6.28 -13.95
N LYS A 271 -5.10 7.35 -14.38
CA LYS A 271 -6.51 7.31 -14.79
C LYS A 271 -6.73 6.33 -15.95
N ALA A 272 -5.91 6.41 -17.01
CA ALA A 272 -6.02 5.53 -18.15
C ALA A 272 -5.84 4.06 -17.77
N TYR A 273 -4.88 3.76 -16.90
CA TYR A 273 -4.67 2.40 -16.40
C TYR A 273 -5.86 1.87 -15.61
N LEU A 274 -6.39 2.66 -14.69
CA LEU A 274 -7.53 2.24 -13.88
C LEU A 274 -8.80 2.06 -14.71
N MET A 275 -9.03 2.90 -15.71
CA MET A 275 -10.16 2.75 -16.64
C MET A 275 -10.05 1.49 -17.49
N GLU A 276 -8.86 1.11 -17.92
CA GLU A 276 -8.63 -0.08 -18.77
C GLU A 276 -8.71 -1.39 -17.96
N PHE A 277 -8.10 -1.43 -16.77
CA PHE A 277 -7.86 -2.67 -16.03
C PHE A 277 -8.71 -2.84 -14.76
N ALA A 278 -9.16 -1.78 -14.13
CA ALA A 278 -9.97 -1.88 -12.92
C ALA A 278 -11.46 -2.11 -13.21
N GLY A 279 -11.93 -1.81 -14.43
CA GLY A 279 -13.31 -2.06 -14.88
C GLY A 279 -13.58 -3.47 -15.43
N SER A 280 -12.56 -4.29 -15.63
CA SER A 280 -12.66 -5.62 -16.25
C SER A 280 -12.72 -6.79 -15.27
N GLY A 281 -12.93 -6.50 -13.99
CA GLY A 281 -13.17 -7.50 -12.95
C GLY A 281 -14.65 -7.84 -12.83
N GLU A 282 -15.23 -8.54 -13.83
CA GLU A 282 -16.40 -9.39 -13.69
C GLU A 282 -15.99 -10.85 -13.70
#